data_8cb2d1e526d58521d5264d593f8abdae
#
_entry.id   8cb2d1e526d58521d5264d593f8abdae
#
_cell.length_a   1.000
_cell.length_b   1.000
_cell.length_c   1.000
_cell.angle_alpha   90.00
_cell.angle_beta   90.00
_cell.angle_gamma   90.00
#
_symmetry.space_group_name_H-M   'P 1'
#
loop_
_entity.id
_entity.type
_entity.pdbx_description
1 polymer ?
#
loop_
_entity_poly.entity_id
_entity_poly.type
_entity_poly.pdbx_seq_one_letter_code
_entity_poly.pdbx_strand_id
1 'polypeptide(L)' 'MATTRLEVRLSDQVNQRLEALAAAEGLTKTDVFRRALALYMLAKKQEQAGARLQFARGDQVETLINI' A
#
# COMPACT_ATOMS: atom_id res chain seq x y z
N MET A 1 -25.14 1.01 -4.45
CA MET A 1 -23.86 0.57 -5.02
C MET A 1 -23.63 -0.90 -4.70
N ALA A 2 -23.16 -1.65 -5.65
CA ALA A 2 -22.80 -3.04 -5.43
C ALA A 2 -21.52 -3.12 -4.58
N THR A 3 -21.53 -4.00 -3.59
CA THR A 3 -20.36 -4.26 -2.77
C THR A 3 -19.75 -5.58 -3.19
N THR A 4 -18.47 -5.56 -3.51
CA THR A 4 -17.73 -6.77 -3.87
C THR A 4 -16.92 -7.23 -2.68
N ARG A 5 -17.03 -8.52 -2.37
CA ARG A 5 -16.25 -9.13 -1.31
C ARG A 5 -14.95 -9.69 -1.89
N LEU A 6 -13.84 -9.40 -1.22
CA LEU A 6 -12.53 -9.93 -1.57
C LEU A 6 -11.97 -10.70 -0.38
N GLU A 7 -11.55 -11.93 -0.62
CA GLU A 7 -10.84 -12.72 0.37
C GLU A 7 -9.38 -12.89 -0.05
N VAL A 8 -8.46 -12.60 0.87
CA VAL A 8 -7.04 -12.66 0.62
C VAL A 8 -6.38 -13.56 1.66
N ARG A 9 -5.58 -14.51 1.18
CA ARG A 9 -4.77 -15.34 2.07
C ARG A 9 -3.42 -14.69 2.26
N LEU A 10 -3.03 -14.51 3.52
CA LEU A 10 -1.75 -13.94 3.89
C LEU A 10 -0.94 -14.98 4.64
N SER A 11 0.38 -14.97 4.47
CA SER A 11 1.26 -15.73 5.35
C SER A 11 1.16 -15.17 6.76
N ASP A 12 1.49 -15.99 7.76
CA ASP A 12 1.47 -15.52 9.15
C ASP A 12 2.37 -14.30 9.35
N GLN A 13 3.53 -14.30 8.71
CA GLN A 13 4.47 -13.19 8.81
C GLN A 13 3.88 -11.90 8.25
N VAL A 14 3.26 -11.96 7.09
CA VAL A 14 2.62 -10.79 6.47
C VAL A 14 1.44 -10.32 7.32
N ASN A 15 0.65 -11.27 7.83
CA ASN A 15 -0.49 -10.92 8.68
C ASN A 15 -0.04 -10.22 9.96
N GLN A 16 1.05 -10.70 10.59
CA GLN A 16 1.59 -10.05 11.79
C GLN A 16 2.05 -8.63 11.51
N ARG A 17 2.70 -8.40 10.38
CA ARG A 17 3.11 -7.05 9.98
C ARG A 17 1.92 -6.14 9.72
N LEU A 18 0.90 -6.69 9.09
CA LEU A 18 -0.33 -5.95 8.83
C LEU A 18 -1.03 -5.55 10.13
N GLU A 19 -1.12 -6.49 11.08
CA GLU A 19 -1.71 -6.21 12.39
C GLU A 19 -0.93 -5.13 13.14
N ALA A 20 0.41 -5.23 13.11
CA ALA A 20 1.27 -4.26 13.78
C ALA A 20 1.10 -2.86 13.17
N LEU A 21 1.02 -2.77 11.85
CA LEU A 21 0.81 -1.51 11.15
C LEU A 21 -0.56 -0.92 11.47
N ALA A 22 -1.59 -1.74 11.42
CA ALA A 22 -2.95 -1.31 11.72
C ALA A 22 -3.03 -0.77 13.15
N ALA A 23 -2.45 -1.47 14.12
CA ALA A 23 -2.42 -1.03 15.51
C ALA A 23 -1.67 0.29 15.67
N ALA A 24 -0.51 0.43 15.03
CA ALA A 24 0.30 1.64 15.10
C ALA A 24 -0.43 2.86 14.53
N GLU A 25 -1.25 2.65 13.50
CA GLU A 25 -1.99 3.73 12.83
C GLU A 25 -3.39 3.95 13.42
N GLY A 26 -3.82 3.12 14.36
CA GLY A 26 -5.19 3.19 14.87
C GLY A 26 -6.24 2.81 13.85
N LEU A 27 -5.90 1.89 12.94
CA LEU A 27 -6.76 1.47 11.84
C LEU A 27 -7.13 -0.01 11.97
N THR A 28 -8.15 -0.43 11.24
CA THR A 28 -8.42 -1.84 11.03
C THR A 28 -7.55 -2.37 9.91
N LYS A 29 -7.41 -3.70 9.81
CA LYS A 29 -6.70 -4.33 8.69
C LYS A 29 -7.36 -3.97 7.35
N THR A 30 -8.67 -3.92 7.30
CA THR A 30 -9.41 -3.52 6.09
C THR A 30 -9.06 -2.10 5.67
N ASP A 31 -8.94 -1.17 6.62
CA ASP A 31 -8.56 0.20 6.33
C ASP A 31 -7.14 0.29 5.76
N VAL A 32 -6.21 -0.50 6.32
CA VAL A 32 -4.85 -0.55 5.79
C VAL A 32 -4.85 -1.05 4.35
N PHE A 33 -5.63 -2.10 4.05
CA PHE A 33 -5.76 -2.61 2.70
C PHE A 33 -6.31 -1.57 1.73
N ARG A 34 -7.34 -0.84 2.14
CA ARG A 34 -7.92 0.22 1.30
C ARG A 34 -6.89 1.29 0.97
N ARG A 35 -6.13 1.71 1.98
CA ARG A 35 -5.09 2.73 1.79
C ARG A 35 -3.96 2.22 0.91
N ALA A 36 -3.55 0.98 1.10
CA ALA A 36 -2.51 0.35 0.28
C ALA A 36 -2.96 0.25 -1.18
N LEU A 37 -4.20 -0.17 -1.41
CA LEU A 37 -4.75 -0.26 -2.75
C LEU A 37 -4.84 1.11 -3.42
N ALA A 38 -5.30 2.12 -2.68
CA ALA A 38 -5.39 3.49 -3.19
C ALA A 38 -4.01 4.02 -3.58
N LEU A 39 -3.00 3.77 -2.75
CA LEU A 39 -1.62 4.15 -3.05
C LEU A 39 -1.10 3.44 -4.30
N TYR A 40 -1.36 2.15 -4.42
CA TYR A 40 -0.93 1.37 -5.57
C TYR A 40 -1.58 1.88 -6.86
N MET A 41 -2.88 2.13 -6.83
CA MET A 41 -3.61 2.66 -7.98
C MET A 41 -3.10 4.03 -8.39
N LEU A 42 -2.84 4.90 -7.41
CA LEU A 42 -2.25 6.22 -7.67
C LEU A 42 -0.86 6.10 -8.29
N ALA A 43 -0.01 5.22 -7.73
CA ALA A 43 1.33 5.00 -8.24
C ALA A 43 1.30 4.52 -9.68
N LYS A 44 0.41 3.58 -10.01
CA LYS A 44 0.29 3.07 -11.37
C LYS A 44 -0.21 4.13 -12.35
N LYS A 45 -1.15 4.94 -11.93
CA LYS A 45 -1.64 6.05 -12.74
C LYS A 45 -0.53 7.05 -13.05
N GLN A 46 0.27 7.40 -12.06
CA GLN A 46 1.38 8.33 -12.23
C GLN A 46 2.49 7.74 -13.11
N GLU A 47 2.79 6.45 -12.96
CA GLU A 47 3.77 5.77 -13.81
C GLU A 47 3.36 5.80 -15.28
N GLN A 48 2.07 5.60 -15.56
CA GLN A 48 1.54 5.67 -16.92
C GLN A 48 1.68 7.06 -17.51
N ALA A 49 1.70 8.09 -16.67
CA ALA A 49 1.93 9.47 -17.07
C ALA A 49 3.41 9.84 -17.14
N GLY A 50 4.32 8.87 -16.92
CA GLY A 50 5.76 9.09 -16.99
C GLY A 50 6.42 9.42 -15.66
N ALA A 51 5.70 9.43 -14.57
CA ALA A 51 6.25 9.69 -13.24
C ALA A 51 6.87 8.42 -12.64
N ARG A 52 7.66 8.61 -11.60
CA ARG A 52 8.28 7.52 -10.82
C ARG A 52 7.85 7.62 -9.38
N LEU A 53 7.67 6.46 -8.73
CA LEU A 53 7.43 6.42 -7.30
C LEU A 53 8.76 6.47 -6.57
N GLN A 54 8.95 7.48 -5.75
CA GLN A 54 10.20 7.72 -5.04
C GLN A 54 9.95 8.06 -3.59
N PHE A 55 10.92 7.70 -2.75
CA PHE A 55 10.99 8.17 -1.37
C PHE A 55 12.16 9.11 -1.23
N ALA A 56 11.93 10.28 -0.67
CA ALA A 56 12.97 11.27 -0.46
C ALA A 56 13.20 11.45 1.05
N ARG A 57 14.46 11.48 1.45
CA ARG A 57 14.87 11.77 2.83
C ARG A 57 16.09 12.68 2.77
N GLY A 58 15.88 13.97 3.09
CA GLY A 58 16.95 14.93 2.92
C GLY A 58 17.44 14.96 1.49
N ASP A 59 18.74 14.69 1.29
CA ASP A 59 19.34 14.65 -0.05
C ASP A 59 19.25 13.28 -0.71
N GLN A 60 18.71 12.29 0.00
CA GLN A 60 18.63 10.93 -0.53
C GLN A 60 17.28 10.72 -1.19
N VAL A 61 17.32 10.10 -2.36
CA VAL A 61 16.13 9.71 -3.11
C VAL A 61 16.24 8.23 -3.47
N GLU A 62 15.17 7.51 -3.17
CA GLU A 62 15.08 6.09 -3.47
C GLU A 62 13.92 5.86 -4.42
N THR A 63 14.20 5.26 -5.56
CA THR A 63 13.19 4.98 -6.57
C THR A 63 12.70 3.55 -6.43
N LEU A 64 11.38 3.38 -6.36
CA LEU A 64 10.76 2.06 -6.38
C LEU A 64 10.55 1.62 -7.82
N ILE A 65 11.06 0.44 -8.11
CA ILE A 65 10.93 -0.21 -9.41
C ILE A 65 10.15 -1.50 -9.19
N ASN A 66 9.28 -1.86 -10.08
CA ASN A 66 8.55 -3.15 -10.03
C ASN A 66 7.61 -3.32 -8.82
N ILE A 67 6.80 -2.33 -8.57
CA ILE A 67 5.72 -2.54 -7.63
C ILE A 67 4.43 -2.97 -8.32
#